data_f05fbb0df564c040801f70b224b9a5e0
#
_entry.id   f05fbb0df564c040801f70b224b9a5e0
#
_cell.length_a   1.000
_cell.length_b   1.000
_cell.length_c   1.000
_cell.angle_alpha   90.00
_cell.angle_beta   90.00
_cell.angle_gamma   90.00
#
_symmetry.space_group_name_H-M   'P 1'
#
loop_
_entity.id
_entity.type
_entity.pdbx_description
1 polymer ?
#
loop_
_entity_poly.entity_id
_entity_poly.type
_entity_poly.pdbx_seq_one_letter_code
_entity_poly.pdbx_strand_id
1 'polypeptide(L)'
;QKRTFFSIFFCTFAHSLNTIIYIMAKQILFINQEITPYVPETAMSLLGRDVPQKMQESGFEIRTFMPKWGNINERRGQLHEVIRLSGMNLIIDDTDHPLIIKVASIPTSRLQVYFIDNEDYFLRRPLMTADENGEEYADNGERAIFFARGVLETVKKLRWIPDVIVCQGWMGAVIPFYIKTA
;
A
#
# COMPACT_ATOMS: atom_id res chain seq x y z
N GLN A 1 -12.21 -13.10 -20.10
CA GLN A 1 -11.36 -11.91 -19.99
C GLN A 1 -12.02 -10.96 -18.98
N LYS A 2 -11.59 -11.02 -17.71
CA LYS A 2 -12.11 -10.11 -16.67
C LYS A 2 -11.50 -8.73 -16.93
N ARG A 3 -12.34 -7.72 -17.16
CA ARG A 3 -11.92 -6.32 -17.27
C ARG A 3 -11.64 -5.79 -15.86
N THR A 4 -10.38 -5.56 -15.54
CA THR A 4 -9.99 -4.85 -14.32
C THR A 4 -10.31 -3.37 -14.53
N PHE A 5 -11.23 -2.84 -13.73
CA PHE A 5 -11.58 -1.41 -13.79
C PHE A 5 -10.56 -0.60 -12.98
N PHE A 6 -9.90 0.32 -13.66
CA PHE A 6 -8.99 1.27 -13.06
C PHE A 6 -9.73 2.50 -12.57
N SER A 7 -9.62 2.80 -11.30
CA SER A 7 -10.05 4.09 -10.76
C SER A 7 -8.90 4.71 -9.97
N ILE A 8 -8.29 5.74 -10.55
CA ILE A 8 -7.29 6.57 -9.84
C ILE A 8 -8.06 7.68 -9.14
N PHE A 9 -7.97 7.74 -7.82
CA PHE A 9 -8.59 8.82 -7.06
C PHE A 9 -7.54 9.67 -6.37
N PHE A 10 -7.42 10.89 -6.83
CA PHE A 10 -7.01 12.01 -6.00
C PHE A 10 -8.21 12.40 -5.13
N CYS A 11 -8.00 12.47 -3.83
CA CYS A 11 -8.97 12.64 -2.77
C CYS A 11 -9.85 13.89 -2.96
N THR A 12 -11.01 13.79 -3.65
CA THR A 12 -12.05 14.83 -3.57
C THR A 12 -13.50 14.39 -3.81
N PHE A 13 -13.82 13.14 -4.20
CA PHE A 13 -15.22 12.76 -4.46
C PHE A 13 -15.56 11.34 -3.99
N ALA A 14 -15.88 11.18 -2.71
CA ALA A 14 -16.20 9.87 -2.11
C ALA A 14 -17.63 9.35 -2.40
N HIS A 15 -18.57 10.18 -2.85
CA HIS A 15 -19.98 9.79 -2.87
C HIS A 15 -20.46 9.04 -4.12
N SER A 16 -19.92 9.33 -5.30
CA SER A 16 -20.37 8.67 -6.55
C SER A 16 -19.70 7.33 -6.82
N LEU A 17 -18.55 7.07 -6.21
CA LEU A 17 -17.77 5.83 -6.37
C LEU A 17 -18.39 4.63 -5.70
N ASN A 18 -18.97 4.80 -4.52
CA ASN A 18 -19.55 3.71 -3.76
C ASN A 18 -20.59 2.93 -4.58
N THR A 19 -21.36 3.61 -5.42
CA THR A 19 -22.43 2.98 -6.21
C THR A 19 -21.90 2.11 -7.35
N ILE A 20 -20.80 2.50 -8.01
CA ILE A 20 -20.26 1.75 -9.16
C ILE A 20 -19.46 0.51 -8.68
N ILE A 21 -18.75 0.63 -7.58
CA ILE A 21 -17.96 -0.47 -6.98
C ILE A 21 -18.90 -1.55 -6.44
N TYR A 22 -20.04 -1.18 -5.88
CA TYR A 22 -20.99 -2.11 -5.23
C TYR A 22 -21.62 -3.12 -6.16
N ILE A 23 -21.66 -2.86 -7.46
CA ILE A 23 -22.44 -3.70 -8.41
C ILE A 23 -21.59 -4.82 -9.03
N MET A 24 -20.27 -4.70 -9.13
CA MET A 24 -19.45 -5.61 -9.94
C MET A 24 -18.18 -6.15 -9.29
N ALA A 25 -17.61 -5.48 -8.29
CA ALA A 25 -16.37 -5.88 -7.67
C ALA A 25 -16.58 -6.76 -6.44
N LYS A 26 -15.76 -7.80 -6.29
CA LYS A 26 -15.70 -8.61 -5.07
C LYS A 26 -14.38 -8.44 -4.33
N GLN A 27 -13.31 -8.13 -5.06
CA GLN A 27 -11.94 -8.06 -4.59
C GLN A 27 -11.36 -6.67 -4.85
N ILE A 28 -11.02 -5.95 -3.77
CA ILE A 28 -10.52 -4.58 -3.87
C ILE A 28 -9.14 -4.49 -3.24
N LEU A 29 -8.19 -3.98 -4.02
CA LEU A 29 -6.84 -3.69 -3.58
C LEU A 29 -6.72 -2.21 -3.21
N PHE A 30 -6.44 -1.93 -1.94
CA PHE A 30 -6.11 -0.59 -1.46
C PHE A 30 -4.60 -0.43 -1.33
N ILE A 31 -4.07 0.63 -1.93
CA ILE A 31 -2.65 0.98 -1.90
C ILE A 31 -2.56 2.38 -1.32
N ASN A 32 -2.19 2.45 -0.05
CA ASN A 32 -2.23 3.66 0.75
C ASN A 32 -0.83 4.10 1.13
N GLN A 33 -0.58 5.39 1.12
CA GLN A 33 0.66 5.95 1.62
C GLN A 33 0.70 5.98 3.14
N GLU A 34 -0.45 6.17 3.78
CA GLU A 34 -0.60 6.32 5.22
C GLU A 34 -1.82 5.56 5.72
N ILE A 35 -1.66 4.88 6.86
CA ILE A 35 -2.76 4.18 7.55
C ILE A 35 -2.58 4.33 9.06
N THR A 36 -3.56 4.90 9.76
CA THR A 36 -3.57 4.86 11.22
C THR A 36 -3.97 3.45 11.70
N PRO A 37 -3.44 2.91 12.82
CA PRO A 37 -2.61 3.58 13.84
C PRO A 37 -1.09 3.47 13.62
N TYR A 38 -0.64 3.04 12.44
CA TYR A 38 0.78 2.81 12.18
C TYR A 38 1.57 4.10 11.99
N VAL A 39 0.92 5.14 11.49
CA VAL A 39 1.44 6.50 11.36
C VAL A 39 0.54 7.49 12.10
N PRO A 40 0.99 8.73 12.36
CA PRO A 40 0.17 9.76 12.99
C PRO A 40 -1.17 9.98 12.27
N GLU A 41 -2.17 10.44 13.00
CA GLU A 41 -3.47 10.75 12.44
C GLU A 41 -3.41 11.96 11.52
N THR A 42 -3.76 11.74 10.27
CA THR A 42 -3.98 12.74 9.22
C THR A 42 -5.29 12.41 8.52
N ALA A 43 -5.83 13.31 7.74
CA ALA A 43 -7.01 13.01 6.92
C ALA A 43 -6.73 11.83 5.96
N MET A 44 -5.51 11.73 5.44
CA MET A 44 -5.09 10.63 4.57
C MET A 44 -5.02 9.30 5.32
N SER A 45 -4.39 9.28 6.50
CA SER A 45 -4.21 8.05 7.28
C SER A 45 -5.54 7.50 7.83
N LEU A 46 -6.47 8.39 8.19
CA LEU A 46 -7.84 8.02 8.60
C LEU A 46 -8.61 7.39 7.43
N LEU A 47 -8.60 8.03 6.26
CA LEU A 47 -9.23 7.47 5.05
C LEU A 47 -8.60 6.13 4.67
N GLY A 48 -7.27 6.01 4.78
CA GLY A 48 -6.53 4.78 4.50
C GLY A 48 -6.94 3.60 5.38
N ARG A 49 -7.48 3.86 6.59
CA ARG A 49 -8.07 2.86 7.47
C ARG A 49 -9.57 2.68 7.23
N ASP A 50 -10.32 3.77 7.29
CA ASP A 50 -11.78 3.71 7.43
C ASP A 50 -12.48 3.23 6.16
N VAL A 51 -11.98 3.62 4.97
CA VAL A 51 -12.57 3.21 3.70
C VAL A 51 -12.40 1.71 3.46
N PRO A 52 -11.18 1.13 3.53
CA PRO A 52 -11.01 -0.32 3.39
C PRO A 52 -11.80 -1.12 4.44
N GLN A 53 -11.85 -0.63 5.68
CA GLN A 53 -12.60 -1.29 6.75
C GLN A 53 -14.10 -1.34 6.45
N LYS A 54 -14.71 -0.22 6.09
CA LYS A 54 -16.14 -0.16 5.75
C LYS A 54 -16.48 -1.03 4.55
N MET A 55 -15.60 -1.07 3.54
CA MET A 55 -15.78 -1.95 2.39
C MET A 55 -15.70 -3.42 2.80
N GLN A 56 -14.76 -3.80 3.68
CA GLN A 56 -14.68 -5.15 4.21
C GLN A 56 -15.94 -5.54 5.01
N GLU A 57 -16.43 -4.64 5.86
CA GLU A 57 -17.67 -4.82 6.63
C GLU A 57 -18.90 -4.97 5.70
N SER A 58 -18.85 -4.37 4.52
CA SER A 58 -19.87 -4.51 3.46
C SER A 58 -19.75 -5.80 2.64
N GLY A 59 -18.81 -6.69 2.98
CA GLY A 59 -18.66 -8.01 2.38
C GLY A 59 -17.69 -8.10 1.21
N PHE A 60 -16.89 -7.07 0.94
CA PHE A 60 -15.82 -7.13 -0.05
C PHE A 60 -14.58 -7.83 0.52
N GLU A 61 -13.88 -8.57 -0.33
CA GLU A 61 -12.55 -9.08 0.01
C GLU A 61 -11.52 -7.98 -0.22
N ILE A 62 -10.89 -7.55 0.86
CA ILE A 62 -9.96 -6.40 0.86
C ILE A 62 -8.54 -6.86 1.11
N ARG A 63 -7.60 -6.31 0.35
CA ARG A 63 -6.18 -6.31 0.67
C ARG A 63 -5.67 -4.88 0.67
N THR A 64 -4.92 -4.54 1.71
CA THR A 64 -4.44 -3.18 1.93
C THR A 64 -2.92 -3.18 2.05
N PHE A 65 -2.27 -2.28 1.34
CA PHE A 65 -0.82 -2.13 1.33
C PHE A 65 -0.40 -0.71 1.73
N MET A 66 0.74 -0.60 2.40
CA MET A 66 1.42 0.66 2.64
C MET A 66 2.94 0.46 2.70
N PRO A 67 3.76 1.52 2.52
CA PRO A 67 5.19 1.46 2.80
C PRO A 67 5.43 1.22 4.30
N LYS A 68 6.45 0.44 4.62
CA LYS A 68 6.89 0.30 6.00
C LYS A 68 7.81 1.47 6.34
N TRP A 69 7.23 2.61 6.64
CA TRP A 69 7.99 3.80 7.03
C TRP A 69 8.91 3.56 8.23
N GLY A 70 10.07 4.21 8.26
CA GLY A 70 11.07 4.00 9.30
C GLY A 70 10.59 4.36 10.71
N ASN A 71 9.63 5.29 10.83
CA ASN A 71 9.01 5.68 12.09
C ASN A 71 7.95 4.69 12.62
N ILE A 72 7.61 3.65 11.88
CA ILE A 72 6.65 2.64 12.32
C ILE A 72 7.29 1.73 13.36
N ASN A 73 6.74 1.72 14.56
CA ASN A 73 7.17 0.81 15.62
C ASN A 73 6.57 -0.59 15.40
N GLU A 74 7.40 -1.52 14.97
CA GLU A 74 6.99 -2.89 14.62
C GLU A 74 6.41 -3.67 15.81
N ARG A 75 7.02 -3.52 17.00
CA ARG A 75 6.55 -4.20 18.21
C ARG A 75 5.17 -3.69 18.62
N ARG A 76 4.97 -2.37 18.63
CA ARG A 76 3.69 -1.76 18.97
C ARG A 76 2.62 -2.08 17.94
N GLY A 77 2.98 -2.07 16.67
CA GLY A 77 2.10 -2.38 15.55
C GLY A 77 1.89 -3.88 15.33
N GLN A 78 2.58 -4.74 16.08
CA GLN A 78 2.53 -6.20 15.94
C GLN A 78 2.80 -6.67 14.51
N LEU A 79 3.79 -6.06 13.85
CA LEU A 79 4.19 -6.43 12.51
C LEU A 79 4.95 -7.75 12.52
N HIS A 80 4.56 -8.66 11.66
CA HIS A 80 5.22 -9.96 11.47
C HIS A 80 5.67 -10.12 10.03
N GLU A 81 6.91 -10.56 9.84
CA GLU A 81 7.39 -10.88 8.50
C GLU A 81 6.70 -12.12 7.93
N VAL A 82 6.32 -12.04 6.68
CA VAL A 82 5.76 -13.16 5.93
C VAL A 82 6.84 -13.74 5.04
N ILE A 83 7.62 -14.69 5.56
CA ILE A 83 8.80 -15.28 4.90
C ILE A 83 8.48 -15.78 3.48
N ARG A 84 7.34 -16.44 3.29
CA ARG A 84 6.94 -16.95 1.96
C ARG A 84 6.72 -15.86 0.90
N LEU A 85 6.46 -14.63 1.32
CA LEU A 85 6.27 -13.46 0.43
C LEU A 85 7.55 -12.63 0.30
N SER A 86 8.42 -12.70 1.30
CA SER A 86 9.72 -12.00 1.33
C SER A 86 10.79 -12.68 0.48
N GLY A 87 11.98 -12.09 0.41
CA GLY A 87 13.17 -12.68 -0.19
C GLY A 87 13.25 -12.59 -1.72
N MET A 88 12.38 -11.80 -2.35
CA MET A 88 12.58 -11.40 -3.76
C MET A 88 13.47 -10.17 -3.81
N ASN A 89 14.37 -10.10 -4.79
CA ASN A 89 15.08 -8.88 -5.09
C ASN A 89 14.36 -8.09 -6.18
N LEU A 90 14.21 -6.78 -5.96
CA LEU A 90 13.74 -5.84 -6.98
C LEU A 90 14.93 -5.04 -7.48
N ILE A 91 15.15 -5.04 -8.78
CA ILE A 91 16.22 -4.25 -9.40
C ILE A 91 15.69 -2.84 -9.62
N ILE A 92 16.30 -1.87 -8.97
CA ILE A 92 16.03 -0.45 -9.13
C ILE A 92 17.38 0.21 -9.46
N ASP A 93 17.45 0.93 -10.57
CA ASP A 93 18.68 1.63 -11.02
C ASP A 93 19.93 0.72 -10.97
N ASP A 94 19.84 -0.46 -11.60
CA ASP A 94 20.90 -1.48 -11.69
C ASP A 94 21.39 -2.05 -10.35
N THR A 95 20.68 -1.80 -9.25
CA THR A 95 20.98 -2.37 -7.93
C THR A 95 19.86 -3.27 -7.42
N ASP A 96 20.26 -4.33 -6.71
CA ASP A 96 19.36 -5.29 -6.11
C ASP A 96 18.88 -4.80 -4.73
N HIS A 97 17.57 -4.72 -4.56
CA HIS A 97 16.96 -4.34 -3.29
C HIS A 97 16.07 -5.48 -2.77
N PRO A 98 16.40 -6.08 -1.61
CA PRO A 98 15.58 -7.13 -1.01
C PRO A 98 14.17 -6.62 -0.67
N LEU A 99 13.16 -7.35 -1.15
CA LEU A 99 11.76 -7.08 -0.81
C LEU A 99 11.38 -7.88 0.44
N ILE A 100 11.04 -7.19 1.50
CA ILE A 100 10.55 -7.76 2.74
C ILE A 100 9.07 -7.40 2.89
N ILE A 101 8.26 -8.40 3.19
CA ILE A 101 6.81 -8.22 3.40
C ILE A 101 6.48 -8.49 4.85
N LYS A 102 5.92 -7.48 5.51
CA LYS A 102 5.39 -7.61 6.86
C LYS A 102 3.88 -7.45 6.83
N VAL A 103 3.21 -8.05 7.80
CA VAL A 103 1.74 -7.98 7.94
C VAL A 103 1.38 -7.67 9.38
N ALA A 104 0.38 -6.84 9.55
CA ALA A 104 -0.29 -6.65 10.83
C ALA A 104 -1.80 -6.52 10.63
N SER A 105 -2.57 -6.76 11.68
CA SER A 105 -4.01 -6.53 11.69
C SER A 105 -4.34 -5.29 12.51
N ILE A 106 -5.26 -4.48 12.04
CA ILE A 106 -5.76 -3.34 12.83
C ILE A 106 -6.56 -3.88 14.02
N PRO A 107 -6.22 -3.53 15.26
CA PRO A 107 -6.79 -4.17 16.46
C PRO A 107 -8.32 -4.11 16.56
N THR A 108 -8.94 -3.04 16.05
CA THR A 108 -10.39 -2.80 16.11
C THR A 108 -11.15 -3.42 14.93
N SER A 109 -10.45 -3.94 13.95
CA SER A 109 -11.04 -4.57 12.76
C SER A 109 -10.22 -5.81 12.38
N ARG A 110 -10.75 -6.63 11.48
CA ARG A 110 -10.00 -7.75 10.92
C ARG A 110 -9.21 -7.36 9.67
N LEU A 111 -9.06 -6.05 9.43
CA LEU A 111 -8.35 -5.54 8.26
C LEU A 111 -6.87 -5.82 8.39
N GLN A 112 -6.33 -6.60 7.46
CA GLN A 112 -4.90 -6.87 7.36
C GLN A 112 -4.23 -5.81 6.50
N VAL A 113 -3.10 -5.29 7.00
CA VAL A 113 -2.24 -4.36 6.27
C VAL A 113 -0.93 -5.05 5.94
N TYR A 114 -0.58 -5.07 4.67
CA TYR A 114 0.70 -5.54 4.13
C TYR A 114 1.65 -4.36 4.02
N PHE A 115 2.83 -4.51 4.59
CA PHE A 115 3.88 -3.50 4.56
C PHE A 115 4.96 -3.92 3.57
N ILE A 116 5.26 -3.04 2.64
CA ILE A 116 6.41 -3.17 1.76
C ILE A 116 7.61 -2.56 2.46
N ASP A 117 8.60 -3.38 2.76
CA ASP A 117 9.77 -3.00 3.55
C ASP A 117 11.08 -3.25 2.81
N ASN A 118 12.04 -2.40 3.06
CA ASN A 118 13.41 -2.50 2.61
C ASN A 118 14.29 -1.65 3.53
N GLU A 119 15.49 -2.13 3.84
CA GLU A 119 16.38 -1.46 4.77
C GLU A 119 16.84 -0.10 4.25
N ASP A 120 17.25 -0.03 2.98
CA ASP A 120 17.81 1.19 2.41
C ASP A 120 16.76 2.27 2.19
N TYR A 121 15.59 1.88 1.65
CA TYR A 121 14.54 2.84 1.28
C TYR A 121 13.63 3.26 2.42
N PHE A 122 13.39 2.38 3.41
CA PHE A 122 12.42 2.68 4.47
C PHE A 122 13.03 2.65 5.86
N LEU A 123 13.79 1.62 6.23
CA LEU A 123 14.27 1.47 7.61
C LEU A 123 15.26 2.57 8.00
N ARG A 124 16.17 2.95 7.11
CA ARG A 124 17.19 3.98 7.38
C ARG A 124 16.66 5.41 7.36
N ARG A 125 15.42 5.62 6.94
CA ARG A 125 14.78 6.94 6.95
C ARG A 125 13.91 7.07 8.21
N PRO A 126 14.22 8.03 9.11
CA PRO A 126 13.48 8.16 10.37
C PRO A 126 12.05 8.65 10.19
N LEU A 127 11.77 9.37 9.12
CA LEU A 127 10.45 9.89 8.78
C LEU A 127 9.95 9.31 7.44
N MET A 128 8.75 9.71 7.02
CA MET A 128 8.12 9.15 5.82
C MET A 128 8.81 9.61 4.53
N THR A 129 8.60 10.86 4.14
CA THR A 129 9.02 11.38 2.82
C THR A 129 9.96 12.57 2.91
N ALA A 130 10.12 13.15 4.08
CA ALA A 130 10.99 14.29 4.35
C ALA A 130 11.76 14.07 5.66
N ASP A 131 12.82 14.82 5.84
CA ASP A 131 13.61 14.85 7.07
C ASP A 131 12.96 15.73 8.15
N GLU A 132 13.66 15.89 9.29
CA GLU A 132 13.19 16.71 10.43
C GLU A 132 13.10 18.21 10.09
N ASN A 133 13.78 18.67 9.04
CA ASN A 133 13.74 20.05 8.57
C ASN A 133 12.63 20.28 7.52
N GLY A 134 11.94 19.21 7.10
CA GLY A 134 10.94 19.25 6.06
C GLY A 134 11.48 19.13 4.65
N GLU A 135 12.80 18.83 4.49
CA GLU A 135 13.42 18.62 3.19
C GLU A 135 13.09 17.20 2.69
N GLU A 136 12.56 17.12 1.48
CA GLU A 136 12.20 15.83 0.87
C GLU A 136 13.45 14.98 0.58
N TYR A 137 13.35 13.68 0.81
CA TYR A 137 14.43 12.75 0.49
C TYR A 137 14.62 12.66 -1.03
N ALA A 138 15.87 12.78 -1.48
CA ALA A 138 16.24 12.76 -2.90
C ALA A 138 15.86 11.45 -3.60
N ASP A 139 15.80 10.35 -2.87
CA ASP A 139 15.44 9.00 -3.36
C ASP A 139 13.94 8.69 -3.34
N ASN A 140 13.09 9.68 -3.08
CA ASN A 140 11.64 9.47 -3.01
C ASN A 140 11.04 8.88 -4.29
N GLY A 141 11.58 9.21 -5.45
CA GLY A 141 11.18 8.63 -6.74
C GLY A 141 11.43 7.12 -6.79
N GLU A 142 12.66 6.68 -6.42
CA GLU A 142 13.03 5.26 -6.36
C GLU A 142 12.21 4.51 -5.32
N ARG A 143 11.95 5.12 -4.16
CA ARG A 143 11.11 4.58 -3.10
C ARG A 143 9.69 4.32 -3.58
N ALA A 144 9.12 5.24 -4.37
CA ALA A 144 7.80 5.07 -4.98
C ALA A 144 7.79 3.92 -6.00
N ILE A 145 8.84 3.81 -6.82
CA ILE A 145 9.03 2.71 -7.77
C ILE A 145 9.15 1.36 -7.03
N PHE A 146 10.00 1.32 -5.99
CA PHE A 146 10.17 0.11 -5.18
C PHE A 146 8.85 -0.32 -4.52
N PHE A 147 8.13 0.63 -3.92
CA PHE A 147 6.83 0.37 -3.31
C PHE A 147 5.83 -0.20 -4.33
N ALA A 148 5.69 0.46 -5.49
CA ALA A 148 4.77 0.03 -6.53
C ALA A 148 5.07 -1.38 -7.04
N ARG A 149 6.34 -1.67 -7.36
CA ARG A 149 6.78 -2.99 -7.80
C ARG A 149 6.61 -4.04 -6.71
N GLY A 150 6.95 -3.70 -5.46
CA GLY A 150 6.78 -4.57 -4.31
C GLY A 150 5.33 -5.01 -4.09
N VAL A 151 4.38 -4.07 -4.21
CA VAL A 151 2.95 -4.37 -4.15
C VAL A 151 2.55 -5.34 -5.25
N LEU A 152 2.90 -5.04 -6.51
CA LEU A 152 2.49 -5.86 -7.67
C LEU A 152 3.08 -7.27 -7.60
N GLU A 153 4.36 -7.42 -7.26
CA GLU A 153 4.98 -8.73 -7.11
C GLU A 153 4.37 -9.53 -5.94
N THR A 154 4.02 -8.85 -4.84
CA THR A 154 3.34 -9.49 -3.72
C THR A 154 1.95 -9.99 -4.11
N VAL A 155 1.17 -9.19 -4.83
CA VAL A 155 -0.15 -9.56 -5.33
C VAL A 155 -0.07 -10.75 -6.29
N LYS A 156 0.93 -10.77 -7.19
CA LYS A 156 1.20 -11.94 -8.07
C LYS A 156 1.52 -13.19 -7.24
N LYS A 157 2.41 -13.09 -6.25
CA LYS A 157 2.73 -14.22 -5.35
C LYS A 157 1.52 -14.74 -4.57
N LEU A 158 0.64 -13.86 -4.18
CA LEU A 158 -0.62 -14.21 -3.51
C LEU A 158 -1.61 -14.90 -4.46
N ARG A 159 -1.38 -14.86 -5.77
CA ARG A 159 -2.30 -15.35 -6.82
C ARG A 159 -3.72 -14.77 -6.64
N TRP A 160 -3.78 -13.53 -6.24
CA TRP A 160 -5.01 -12.81 -5.97
C TRP A 160 -5.17 -11.67 -6.97
N ILE A 161 -6.28 -11.67 -7.70
CA ILE A 161 -6.52 -10.72 -8.79
C ILE A 161 -7.60 -9.76 -8.35
N PRO A 162 -7.28 -8.50 -8.06
CA PRO A 162 -8.28 -7.51 -7.69
C PRO A 162 -9.18 -7.14 -8.87
N ASP A 163 -10.46 -6.92 -8.60
CA ASP A 163 -11.40 -6.34 -9.56
C ASP A 163 -11.21 -4.82 -9.66
N VAL A 164 -10.85 -4.19 -8.53
CA VAL A 164 -10.60 -2.74 -8.42
C VAL A 164 -9.30 -2.48 -7.66
N ILE A 165 -8.56 -1.49 -8.11
CA ILE A 165 -7.35 -0.99 -7.43
C ILE A 165 -7.58 0.47 -7.08
N VAL A 166 -7.43 0.79 -5.80
CA VAL A 166 -7.54 2.15 -5.25
C VAL A 166 -6.17 2.59 -4.77
N CYS A 167 -5.63 3.65 -5.36
CA CYS A 167 -4.35 4.23 -4.96
C CYS A 167 -4.60 5.55 -4.21
N GLN A 168 -4.00 5.69 -3.04
CA GLN A 168 -4.07 6.89 -2.21
C GLN A 168 -2.67 7.40 -1.90
N GLY A 169 -2.45 8.68 -2.16
CA GLY A 169 -1.14 9.32 -2.05
C GLY A 169 -0.26 9.10 -3.28
N TRP A 170 0.77 9.94 -3.40
CA TRP A 170 1.64 9.95 -4.58
C TRP A 170 2.54 8.70 -4.68
N MET A 171 2.89 8.05 -3.56
CA MET A 171 3.67 6.80 -3.56
C MET A 171 3.02 5.68 -4.38
N GLY A 172 1.68 5.66 -4.42
CA GLY A 172 0.92 4.70 -5.23
C GLY A 172 0.69 5.13 -6.69
N ALA A 173 1.04 6.36 -7.06
CA ALA A 173 0.71 6.92 -8.37
C ALA A 173 1.38 6.21 -9.56
N VAL A 174 2.51 5.54 -9.32
CA VAL A 174 3.26 4.80 -10.37
C VAL A 174 2.62 3.45 -10.71
N ILE A 175 1.78 2.90 -9.85
CA ILE A 175 1.16 1.58 -10.02
C ILE A 175 0.32 1.47 -11.29
N PRO A 176 -0.57 2.43 -11.61
CA PRO A 176 -1.34 2.38 -12.85
C PRO A 176 -0.47 2.33 -14.11
N PHE A 177 0.69 2.99 -14.08
CA PHE A 177 1.64 2.92 -15.19
C PHE A 177 2.15 1.49 -15.38
N TYR A 178 2.63 0.84 -14.32
CA TYR A 178 3.12 -0.53 -14.40
C TYR A 178 2.07 -1.53 -14.85
N ILE A 179 0.81 -1.36 -14.46
CA ILE A 179 -0.25 -2.27 -14.86
C ILE A 179 -0.59 -2.12 -16.36
N LYS A 180 -0.43 -0.93 -16.93
CA LYS A 180 -0.68 -0.69 -18.36
C LYS A 180 0.47 -1.14 -19.25
N THR A 181 1.69 -1.24 -18.70
CA THR A 181 2.90 -1.58 -19.46
C THR A 181 3.36 -3.05 -19.28
N ALA A 182 2.71 -3.79 -18.39
CA ALA A 182 2.98 -5.22 -18.12
C ALA A 182 2.02 -6.16 -18.94
#